data_e25ba00cdc01aab532e1c9bd2815a23a
#
_entry.id   e25ba00cdc01aab532e1c9bd2815a23a
#
_cell.length_a   1.000
_cell.length_b   1.000
_cell.length_c   1.000
_cell.angle_alpha   90.00
_cell.angle_beta   90.00
_cell.angle_gamma   90.00
#
_symmetry.space_group_name_H-M   'P 1'
#
loop_
_entity.id
_entity.type
_entity.pdbx_description
1 polymer ?
#
loop_
_entity_poly.entity_id
_entity_poly.type
_entity_poly.pdbx_seq_one_letter_code
_entity_poly.pdbx_strand_id
1 'polypeptide(L)'
;SVHRLLGDQIDLLGLGSEFEVLRDEIRCKNGSQFLFSGLANTTVESIKSFEGVDYCWVEEAQTVSARSWEILIPTIRKRGSEIWLTFNPNEATDPTFLRFVKDPPPDSSVIKVDWVDNPSIPVELIKEKDYLYRVDPEAAAHVWGGECRRMSDAQVLRGRFTVEHFEPGPLWEGPYQGADWGFATDPTALMRVWIWERKLYVEWEAYGHGIEIDHTPALFDGIPEARRYVTRADN
;
A
#
# COMPACT_ATOMS: atom_id res chain seq x y z
N SER A 1 7.72 10.07 -17.30
CA SER A 1 7.54 8.63 -17.53
C SER A 1 8.89 7.96 -17.74
N VAL A 2 9.00 6.69 -17.44
CA VAL A 2 10.23 5.87 -17.63
C VAL A 2 10.71 5.92 -19.07
N HIS A 3 9.79 5.86 -20.02
CA HIS A 3 10.10 5.97 -21.46
C HIS A 3 10.91 7.23 -21.80
N ARG A 4 10.46 8.40 -21.32
CA ARG A 4 11.17 9.66 -21.54
C ARG A 4 12.54 9.64 -20.87
N LEU A 5 12.62 9.17 -19.64
CA LEU A 5 13.88 9.06 -18.91
C LEU A 5 14.92 8.23 -19.67
N LEU A 6 14.51 7.08 -20.21
CA LEU A 6 15.40 6.25 -21.02
C LEU A 6 15.82 6.91 -22.32
N GLY A 7 14.92 7.64 -23.00
CA GLY A 7 15.26 8.44 -24.16
C GLY A 7 16.31 9.49 -23.84
N ASP A 8 16.12 10.25 -22.76
CA ASP A 8 17.08 11.28 -22.30
C ASP A 8 18.45 10.65 -21.96
N GLN A 9 18.47 9.43 -21.39
CA GLN A 9 19.73 8.72 -21.11
C GLN A 9 20.42 8.21 -22.36
N ILE A 10 19.69 7.73 -23.36
CA ILE A 10 20.24 7.33 -24.67
C ILE A 10 20.94 8.51 -25.33
N ASP A 11 20.33 9.70 -25.30
CA ASP A 11 20.92 10.92 -25.85
C ASP A 11 22.14 11.37 -25.06
N LEU A 12 22.06 11.37 -23.73
CA LEU A 12 23.15 11.75 -22.84
C LEU A 12 24.39 10.87 -23.03
N LEU A 13 24.18 9.57 -23.24
CA LEU A 13 25.25 8.59 -23.47
C LEU A 13 25.76 8.56 -24.90
N GLY A 14 25.19 9.35 -25.81
CA GLY A 14 25.57 9.39 -27.23
C GLY A 14 25.21 8.11 -28.00
N LEU A 15 24.19 7.36 -27.51
CA LEU A 15 23.78 6.07 -28.07
C LEU A 15 22.65 6.18 -29.11
N GLY A 16 22.28 7.40 -29.52
CA GLY A 16 21.20 7.63 -30.49
C GLY A 16 21.37 6.93 -31.84
N SER A 17 22.62 6.60 -32.23
CA SER A 17 22.86 5.79 -33.42
C SER A 17 22.52 4.31 -33.27
N GLU A 18 22.48 3.81 -32.05
CA GLU A 18 22.24 2.39 -31.73
C GLU A 18 20.79 2.08 -31.37
N PHE A 19 20.04 3.10 -30.89
CA PHE A 19 18.68 2.96 -30.43
C PHE A 19 17.71 3.78 -31.28
N GLU A 20 16.54 3.20 -31.57
CA GLU A 20 15.39 3.84 -32.18
C GLU A 20 14.32 4.02 -31.10
N VAL A 21 14.03 5.27 -30.73
CA VAL A 21 13.02 5.61 -29.72
C VAL A 21 11.69 5.82 -30.43
N LEU A 22 10.78 4.86 -30.30
CA LEU A 22 9.43 4.88 -30.83
C LEU A 22 8.43 5.34 -29.75
N ARG A 23 7.16 5.49 -30.11
CA ARG A 23 6.13 5.98 -29.18
C ARG A 23 5.90 5.06 -27.98
N ASP A 24 5.87 3.76 -28.20
CA ASP A 24 5.46 2.75 -27.20
C ASP A 24 6.57 1.73 -26.87
N GLU A 25 7.73 1.87 -27.51
CA GLU A 25 8.88 0.98 -27.32
C GLU A 25 10.20 1.67 -27.69
N ILE A 26 11.31 1.10 -27.23
CA ILE A 26 12.65 1.49 -27.69
C ILE A 26 13.33 0.24 -28.22
N ARG A 27 13.90 0.32 -29.42
CA ARG A 27 14.59 -0.79 -30.09
C ARG A 27 16.06 -0.52 -30.22
N CYS A 28 16.89 -1.53 -29.97
CA CYS A 28 18.31 -1.47 -30.25
C CYS A 28 18.64 -2.27 -31.51
N LYS A 29 19.64 -1.84 -32.27
CA LYS A 29 20.15 -2.54 -33.46
C LYS A 29 20.60 -3.97 -33.20
N ASN A 30 21.01 -4.29 -31.97
CA ASN A 30 21.40 -5.63 -31.55
C ASN A 30 20.20 -6.57 -31.31
N GLY A 31 18.97 -6.09 -31.48
CA GLY A 31 17.73 -6.83 -31.27
C GLY A 31 17.13 -6.70 -29.87
N SER A 32 17.79 -6.00 -28.91
CA SER A 32 17.19 -5.71 -27.60
C SER A 32 16.04 -4.71 -27.73
N GLN A 33 15.00 -4.87 -26.90
CA GLN A 33 13.82 -4.04 -26.91
C GLN A 33 13.42 -3.66 -25.49
N PHE A 34 12.93 -2.43 -25.31
CA PHE A 34 12.22 -1.99 -24.13
C PHE A 34 10.75 -1.82 -24.48
N LEU A 35 9.90 -2.51 -23.75
CA LEU A 35 8.45 -2.46 -23.88
C LEU A 35 7.88 -1.75 -22.65
N PHE A 36 6.90 -0.87 -22.86
CA PHE A 36 6.29 -0.10 -21.76
C PHE A 36 4.81 -0.42 -21.65
N SER A 37 4.34 -0.66 -20.41
CA SER A 37 2.93 -0.92 -20.14
C SER A 37 2.55 -0.48 -18.74
N GLY A 38 1.29 -0.07 -18.55
CA GLY A 38 0.74 0.19 -17.23
C GLY A 38 0.12 -1.07 -16.64
N LEU A 39 0.30 -1.32 -15.35
CA LEU A 39 -0.27 -2.49 -14.65
C LEU A 39 -1.65 -2.20 -14.02
N ALA A 40 -1.97 -0.94 -13.71
CA ALA A 40 -3.19 -0.58 -12.98
C ALA A 40 -4.50 -0.85 -13.74
N ASN A 41 -4.48 -0.72 -15.10
CA ASN A 41 -5.65 -0.91 -15.95
C ASN A 41 -5.41 -1.97 -17.04
N THR A 42 -4.46 -2.86 -16.81
CA THR A 42 -4.01 -3.81 -17.82
C THR A 42 -4.91 -5.03 -17.81
N THR A 43 -5.43 -5.40 -18.97
CA THR A 43 -6.14 -6.68 -19.12
C THR A 43 -5.17 -7.84 -18.98
N VAL A 44 -5.68 -9.00 -18.56
CA VAL A 44 -4.91 -10.25 -18.45
C VAL A 44 -4.16 -10.58 -19.74
N GLU A 45 -4.80 -10.27 -20.87
CA GLU A 45 -4.23 -10.50 -22.21
C GLU A 45 -2.99 -9.65 -22.46
N SER A 46 -2.99 -8.38 -22.04
CA SER A 46 -1.85 -7.48 -22.19
C SER A 46 -0.64 -7.92 -21.36
N ILE A 47 -0.86 -8.43 -20.14
CA ILE A 47 0.23 -8.95 -19.31
C ILE A 47 0.83 -10.22 -19.94
N LYS A 48 0.00 -11.09 -20.49
CA LYS A 48 0.47 -12.33 -21.14
C LYS A 48 1.38 -12.09 -22.35
N SER A 49 1.30 -10.91 -22.99
CA SER A 49 2.21 -10.56 -24.09
C SER A 49 3.68 -10.41 -23.68
N PHE A 50 3.97 -10.35 -22.40
CA PHE A 50 5.34 -10.28 -21.88
C PHE A 50 6.01 -11.64 -21.64
N GLU A 51 5.45 -12.71 -22.19
CA GLU A 51 6.01 -14.04 -22.13
C GLU A 51 7.37 -14.11 -22.83
N GLY A 52 8.42 -14.05 -22.47
CA GLY A 52 9.72 -14.07 -23.17
C GLY A 52 10.63 -12.89 -22.82
N VAL A 53 10.13 -12.00 -21.96
CA VAL A 53 10.90 -10.88 -21.42
C VAL A 53 12.00 -11.42 -20.51
N ASP A 54 13.22 -10.86 -20.63
CA ASP A 54 14.37 -11.22 -19.80
C ASP A 54 14.33 -10.47 -18.46
N TYR A 55 13.99 -9.19 -18.49
CA TYR A 55 13.94 -8.31 -17.32
C TYR A 55 12.60 -7.59 -17.28
N CYS A 56 11.91 -7.69 -16.18
CA CYS A 56 10.67 -6.97 -15.93
C CYS A 56 10.89 -5.99 -14.78
N TRP A 57 10.89 -4.69 -15.06
CA TRP A 57 10.99 -3.66 -14.04
C TRP A 57 9.62 -3.04 -13.77
N VAL A 58 9.16 -3.14 -12.53
CA VAL A 58 7.91 -2.55 -12.07
C VAL A 58 8.23 -1.37 -11.17
N GLU A 59 7.97 -0.17 -11.67
CA GLU A 59 8.12 1.09 -10.94
C GLU A 59 6.82 1.44 -10.20
N GLU A 60 6.94 2.10 -9.06
CA GLU A 60 5.80 2.44 -8.18
C GLU A 60 4.96 1.21 -7.82
N ALA A 61 5.64 0.11 -7.51
CA ALA A 61 5.01 -1.20 -7.32
C ALA A 61 4.05 -1.26 -6.12
N GLN A 62 4.02 -0.26 -5.22
CA GLN A 62 3.08 -0.18 -4.09
C GLN A 62 1.62 -0.13 -4.55
N THR A 63 1.35 0.32 -5.78
CA THR A 63 -0.02 0.42 -6.33
C THR A 63 -0.51 -0.86 -7.01
N VAL A 64 0.34 -1.87 -7.13
CA VAL A 64 0.03 -3.11 -7.87
C VAL A 64 -0.86 -4.03 -7.03
N SER A 65 -2.01 -4.43 -7.56
CA SER A 65 -2.94 -5.32 -6.88
C SER A 65 -2.41 -6.75 -6.74
N ALA A 66 -2.92 -7.49 -5.75
CA ALA A 66 -2.62 -8.92 -5.58
C ALA A 66 -2.92 -9.72 -6.87
N ARG A 67 -4.05 -9.43 -7.52
CA ARG A 67 -4.43 -10.07 -8.79
C ARG A 67 -3.45 -9.81 -9.92
N SER A 68 -2.91 -8.57 -10.00
CA SER A 68 -1.90 -8.26 -11.02
C SER A 68 -0.61 -9.06 -10.79
N TRP A 69 -0.20 -9.24 -9.54
CA TRP A 69 0.95 -10.09 -9.18
C TRP A 69 0.71 -11.57 -9.52
N GLU A 70 -0.47 -12.10 -9.24
CA GLU A 70 -0.84 -13.48 -9.59
C GLU A 70 -0.73 -13.78 -11.10
N ILE A 71 -0.88 -12.75 -11.94
CA ILE A 71 -0.81 -12.89 -13.39
C ILE A 71 0.62 -12.60 -13.90
N LEU A 72 1.25 -11.52 -13.43
CA LEU A 72 2.55 -11.07 -13.92
C LEU A 72 3.66 -12.09 -13.60
N ILE A 73 3.72 -12.57 -12.36
CA ILE A 73 4.79 -13.45 -11.91
C ILE A 73 4.88 -14.74 -12.75
N PRO A 74 3.77 -15.49 -12.98
CA PRO A 74 3.82 -16.66 -13.83
C PRO A 74 4.07 -16.35 -15.32
N THR A 75 3.82 -15.10 -15.75
CA THR A 75 4.08 -14.70 -17.13
C THR A 75 5.56 -14.50 -17.39
N ILE A 76 6.31 -13.95 -16.44
CA ILE A 76 7.76 -13.77 -16.52
C ILE A 76 8.44 -15.10 -16.16
N ARG A 77 8.52 -16.01 -17.13
CA ARG A 77 8.93 -17.43 -16.91
C ARG A 77 10.09 -17.90 -17.79
N LYS A 78 10.70 -17.02 -18.56
CA LYS A 78 11.89 -17.34 -19.32
C LYS A 78 13.01 -17.74 -18.36
N ARG A 79 13.77 -18.78 -18.69
CA ARG A 79 14.90 -19.22 -17.85
C ARG A 79 15.90 -18.08 -17.67
N GLY A 80 16.20 -17.73 -16.43
CA GLY A 80 17.10 -16.64 -16.06
C GLY A 80 16.46 -15.25 -16.16
N SER A 81 15.12 -15.16 -16.31
CA SER A 81 14.42 -13.88 -16.22
C SER A 81 14.37 -13.35 -14.79
N GLU A 82 14.35 -12.04 -14.66
CA GLU A 82 14.32 -11.35 -13.38
C GLU A 82 13.16 -10.36 -13.30
N ILE A 83 12.62 -10.17 -12.10
CA ILE A 83 11.62 -9.14 -11.81
C ILE A 83 12.24 -8.15 -10.82
N TRP A 84 12.31 -6.91 -11.20
CA TRP A 84 12.85 -5.80 -10.40
C TRP A 84 11.72 -4.89 -9.96
N LEU A 85 11.67 -4.57 -8.67
CA LEU A 85 10.62 -3.75 -8.07
C LEU A 85 11.25 -2.52 -7.43
N THR A 86 10.70 -1.35 -7.74
CA THR A 86 11.05 -0.11 -7.06
C THR A 86 9.78 0.55 -6.56
N PHE A 87 9.74 0.87 -5.28
CA PHE A 87 8.58 1.52 -4.68
C PHE A 87 8.91 2.16 -3.34
N ASN A 88 8.13 3.15 -2.98
CA ASN A 88 8.05 3.64 -1.62
C ASN A 88 6.83 2.97 -0.96
N PRO A 89 7.01 2.15 0.08
CA PRO A 89 5.90 1.40 0.67
C PRO A 89 4.84 2.35 1.21
N ASN A 90 3.58 2.11 0.88
CA ASN A 90 2.49 2.94 1.38
C ASN A 90 1.94 2.36 2.69
N GLU A 91 1.32 1.19 2.66
CA GLU A 91 0.81 0.54 3.85
C GLU A 91 1.46 -0.83 4.06
N ALA A 92 1.60 -1.24 5.32
CA ALA A 92 2.16 -2.57 5.65
C ALA A 92 1.25 -3.74 5.20
N THR A 93 0.01 -3.44 4.83
CA THR A 93 -0.98 -4.38 4.30
C THR A 93 -1.00 -4.45 2.78
N ASP A 94 -0.26 -3.59 2.08
CA ASP A 94 -0.21 -3.60 0.63
C ASP A 94 0.30 -4.94 0.08
N PRO A 95 -0.32 -5.48 -0.99
CA PRO A 95 0.06 -6.78 -1.54
C PRO A 95 1.54 -6.88 -1.91
N THR A 96 2.11 -5.81 -2.45
CA THR A 96 3.54 -5.73 -2.81
C THR A 96 4.42 -5.80 -1.57
N PHE A 97 4.08 -5.03 -0.51
CA PHE A 97 4.85 -5.03 0.73
C PHE A 97 4.78 -6.39 1.43
N LEU A 98 3.59 -6.97 1.55
CA LEU A 98 3.40 -8.28 2.16
C LEU A 98 4.22 -9.37 1.45
N ARG A 99 4.18 -9.39 0.11
CA ARG A 99 4.79 -10.46 -0.69
C ARG A 99 6.30 -10.32 -0.82
N PHE A 100 6.83 -9.10 -0.96
CA PHE A 100 8.23 -8.89 -1.36
C PHE A 100 9.12 -8.29 -0.27
N VAL A 101 8.53 -7.78 0.82
CA VAL A 101 9.29 -7.22 1.95
C VAL A 101 9.07 -8.02 3.21
N LYS A 102 7.81 -8.30 3.56
CA LYS A 102 7.47 -9.00 4.81
C LYS A 102 7.74 -10.51 4.71
N ASP A 103 7.37 -11.11 3.57
CA ASP A 103 7.57 -12.55 3.30
C ASP A 103 8.15 -12.73 1.89
N PRO A 104 9.43 -12.34 1.70
CA PRO A 104 10.05 -12.33 0.38
C PRO A 104 10.21 -13.75 -0.18
N PRO A 105 9.98 -13.93 -1.51
CA PRO A 105 10.18 -15.21 -2.16
C PRO A 105 11.61 -15.72 -2.01
N PRO A 106 11.84 -17.04 -2.05
CA PRO A 106 13.19 -17.62 -2.16
C PRO A 106 13.95 -16.99 -3.35
N ASP A 107 15.26 -16.85 -3.22
CA ASP A 107 16.15 -16.28 -4.24
C ASP A 107 15.87 -14.82 -4.61
N SER A 108 15.20 -14.06 -3.72
CA SER A 108 15.04 -12.62 -3.85
C SER A 108 16.03 -11.84 -2.99
N SER A 109 16.32 -10.60 -3.40
CA SER A 109 17.11 -9.63 -2.63
C SER A 109 16.26 -8.41 -2.32
N VAL A 110 16.14 -8.06 -1.04
CA VAL A 110 15.40 -6.86 -0.58
C VAL A 110 16.40 -5.84 -0.08
N ILE A 111 16.43 -4.68 -0.71
CA ILE A 111 17.33 -3.58 -0.36
C ILE A 111 16.47 -2.38 -0.01
N LYS A 112 16.57 -1.91 1.23
CA LYS A 112 16.00 -0.63 1.65
C LYS A 112 17.01 0.46 1.40
N VAL A 113 16.58 1.51 0.71
CA VAL A 113 17.35 2.74 0.49
C VAL A 113 16.56 3.93 1.01
N ASP A 114 17.26 4.96 1.49
CA ASP A 114 16.65 6.20 1.93
C ASP A 114 17.45 7.43 1.43
N TRP A 115 17.10 8.61 1.91
CA TRP A 115 17.74 9.85 1.48
C TRP A 115 19.26 9.90 1.80
N VAL A 116 19.74 9.16 2.80
CA VAL A 116 21.17 9.11 3.19
C VAL A 116 22.00 8.40 2.11
N ASP A 117 21.40 7.45 1.42
CA ASP A 117 22.06 6.67 0.37
C ASP A 117 22.19 7.44 -0.94
N ASN A 118 21.58 8.62 -1.07
CA ASN A 118 21.67 9.46 -2.26
C ASN A 118 22.79 10.51 -2.15
N PRO A 119 23.97 10.27 -2.75
CA PRO A 119 25.11 11.19 -2.66
C PRO A 119 24.89 12.52 -3.39
N SER A 120 23.87 12.60 -4.24
CA SER A 120 23.59 13.76 -5.10
C SER A 120 22.27 14.47 -4.72
N ILE A 121 21.81 14.31 -3.48
CA ILE A 121 20.59 14.97 -3.04
C ILE A 121 20.74 16.50 -3.06
N PRO A 122 19.85 17.25 -3.75
CA PRO A 122 19.89 18.70 -3.76
C PRO A 122 19.68 19.31 -2.37
N VAL A 123 20.34 20.44 -2.13
CA VAL A 123 20.27 21.16 -0.84
C VAL A 123 18.84 21.61 -0.49
N GLU A 124 18.04 21.89 -1.51
CA GLU A 124 16.63 22.25 -1.38
C GLU A 124 15.82 21.10 -0.79
N LEU A 125 16.06 19.87 -1.24
CA LEU A 125 15.42 18.68 -0.72
C LEU A 125 15.86 18.34 0.71
N ILE A 126 17.12 18.62 1.06
CA ILE A 126 17.59 18.48 2.45
C ILE A 126 16.83 19.44 3.38
N LYS A 127 16.65 20.70 2.97
CA LYS A 127 15.88 21.68 3.76
C LYS A 127 14.41 21.25 3.94
N GLU A 128 13.78 20.76 2.88
CA GLU A 128 12.40 20.27 2.93
C GLU A 128 12.29 19.04 3.85
N LYS A 129 13.22 18.11 3.75
CA LYS A 129 13.32 16.96 4.65
C LYS A 129 13.43 17.41 6.11
N ASP A 130 14.35 18.33 6.44
CA ASP A 130 14.54 18.82 7.80
C ASP A 130 13.31 19.55 8.33
N TYR A 131 12.62 20.29 7.46
CA TYR A 131 11.34 20.91 7.78
C TYR A 131 10.28 19.86 8.11
N LEU A 132 10.11 18.85 7.25
CA LEU A 132 9.10 17.82 7.45
C LEU A 132 9.37 16.98 8.71
N TYR A 133 10.62 16.61 9.00
CA TYR A 133 10.98 15.91 10.24
C TYR A 133 10.65 16.73 11.50
N ARG A 134 10.66 18.06 11.42
CA ARG A 134 10.32 18.93 12.54
C ARG A 134 8.81 19.06 12.75
N VAL A 135 8.01 19.15 11.68
CA VAL A 135 6.56 19.44 11.76
C VAL A 135 5.70 18.20 11.76
N ASP A 136 6.11 17.14 11.06
CA ASP A 136 5.43 15.85 11.00
C ASP A 136 6.47 14.71 10.85
N PRO A 137 7.06 14.25 11.96
CA PRO A 137 8.09 13.20 11.93
C PRO A 137 7.60 11.89 11.31
N GLU A 138 6.31 11.59 11.42
CA GLU A 138 5.71 10.36 10.91
C GLU A 138 5.60 10.40 9.37
N ALA A 139 5.09 11.51 8.83
CA ALA A 139 5.12 11.75 7.38
C ALA A 139 6.56 11.77 6.85
N ALA A 140 7.51 12.37 7.59
CA ALA A 140 8.91 12.40 7.20
C ALA A 140 9.54 11.00 7.15
N ALA A 141 9.26 10.13 8.13
CA ALA A 141 9.72 8.74 8.14
C ALA A 141 9.19 7.96 6.92
N HIS A 142 7.94 8.22 6.51
CA HIS A 142 7.38 7.63 5.29
C HIS A 142 8.07 8.18 4.03
N VAL A 143 8.08 9.50 3.84
CA VAL A 143 8.53 10.15 2.59
C VAL A 143 10.03 9.99 2.37
N TRP A 144 10.83 10.14 3.42
CA TRP A 144 12.29 10.20 3.35
C TRP A 144 12.98 8.94 3.86
N GLY A 145 12.36 8.24 4.80
CA GLY A 145 12.91 7.02 5.42
C GLY A 145 12.38 5.72 4.83
N GLY A 146 11.44 5.77 3.86
CA GLY A 146 10.87 4.57 3.25
C GLY A 146 10.10 3.67 4.24
N GLU A 147 9.55 4.26 5.31
CA GLU A 147 8.68 3.54 6.24
C GLU A 147 7.25 3.46 5.68
N CYS A 148 6.53 2.38 5.99
CA CYS A 148 5.10 2.36 5.74
C CYS A 148 4.39 3.46 6.51
N ARG A 149 3.33 4.00 5.97
CA ARG A 149 2.44 4.89 6.72
C ARG A 149 1.89 4.11 7.92
N ARG A 150 2.05 4.65 9.10
CA ARG A 150 1.52 4.03 10.32
C ARG A 150 0.03 4.27 10.48
N MET A 151 -0.46 5.39 9.93
CA MET A 151 -1.87 5.75 9.95
C MET A 151 -2.31 6.23 8.57
N SER A 152 -3.43 5.70 8.08
CA SER A 152 -4.05 6.16 6.84
C SER A 152 -4.50 7.62 6.97
N ASP A 153 -4.31 8.44 5.93
CA ASP A 153 -4.88 9.79 5.84
C ASP A 153 -6.42 9.78 5.89
N ALA A 154 -7.03 8.61 5.67
CA ALA A 154 -8.47 8.38 5.83
C ALA A 154 -8.94 8.31 7.29
N GLN A 155 -8.06 8.29 8.28
CA GLN A 155 -8.46 8.27 9.69
C GLN A 155 -9.04 9.60 10.13
N VAL A 156 -10.34 9.63 10.35
CA VAL A 156 -11.09 10.81 10.82
C VAL A 156 -10.59 11.34 12.17
N LEU A 157 -10.11 10.43 13.04
CA LEU A 157 -9.68 10.74 14.40
C LEU A 157 -8.15 10.80 14.57
N ARG A 158 -7.39 10.95 13.47
CA ARG A 158 -5.91 11.01 13.52
C ARG A 158 -5.42 12.04 14.57
N GLY A 159 -4.60 11.57 15.51
CA GLY A 159 -4.03 12.41 16.57
C GLY A 159 -5.03 12.91 17.62
N ARG A 160 -6.28 12.42 17.58
CA ARG A 160 -7.34 12.81 18.51
C ARG A 160 -7.80 11.67 19.42
N PHE A 161 -7.06 10.59 19.48
CA PHE A 161 -7.34 9.46 20.36
C PHE A 161 -6.08 9.02 21.09
N THR A 162 -6.27 8.35 22.22
CA THR A 162 -5.24 7.64 22.97
C THR A 162 -5.70 6.20 23.18
N VAL A 163 -4.76 5.26 23.26
CA VAL A 163 -5.05 3.87 23.61
C VAL A 163 -4.56 3.66 25.04
N GLU A 164 -5.51 3.44 25.96
CA GLU A 164 -5.22 3.25 27.37
C GLU A 164 -6.21 2.26 28.00
N HIS A 165 -5.83 1.66 29.09
CA HIS A 165 -6.74 0.83 29.87
C HIS A 165 -7.71 1.71 30.66
N PHE A 166 -9.01 1.41 30.56
CA PHE A 166 -10.03 2.09 31.36
C PHE A 166 -11.12 1.11 31.82
N GLU A 167 -11.82 1.47 32.86
CA GLU A 167 -13.01 0.76 33.34
C GLU A 167 -14.18 1.75 33.44
N PRO A 168 -15.34 1.43 32.81
CA PRO A 168 -16.51 2.31 32.88
C PRO A 168 -17.00 2.48 34.31
N GLY A 169 -17.15 3.72 34.74
CA GLY A 169 -17.69 4.04 36.05
C GLY A 169 -19.23 4.10 36.06
N PRO A 170 -19.85 4.11 37.27
CA PRO A 170 -21.33 4.06 37.41
C PRO A 170 -22.04 5.32 36.90
N LEU A 171 -21.31 6.39 36.66
CA LEU A 171 -21.85 7.66 36.14
C LEU A 171 -21.64 7.85 34.63
N TRP A 172 -21.03 6.85 33.98
CA TRP A 172 -20.80 6.94 32.54
C TRP A 172 -22.08 6.61 31.76
N GLU A 173 -22.30 7.32 30.68
CA GLU A 173 -23.42 7.08 29.77
C GLU A 173 -23.09 5.92 28.84
N GLY A 174 -23.99 4.94 28.76
CA GLY A 174 -23.78 3.75 27.94
C GLY A 174 -24.05 2.43 28.66
N PRO A 175 -23.55 1.28 28.16
CA PRO A 175 -22.87 1.24 26.86
C PRO A 175 -23.85 1.43 25.68
N TYR A 176 -23.36 2.07 24.65
CA TYR A 176 -24.02 2.14 23.35
C TYR A 176 -23.35 1.17 22.40
N GLN A 177 -24.11 0.51 21.52
CA GLN A 177 -23.59 -0.29 20.44
C GLN A 177 -24.02 0.29 19.10
N GLY A 178 -23.05 0.45 18.19
CA GLY A 178 -23.25 0.86 16.81
C GLY A 178 -22.61 -0.12 15.85
N ALA A 179 -23.33 -0.45 14.77
CA ALA A 179 -22.80 -1.29 13.70
C ALA A 179 -22.84 -0.55 12.36
N ASP A 180 -21.82 -0.82 11.55
CA ASP A 180 -21.73 -0.40 10.16
C ASP A 180 -21.54 -1.64 9.29
N TRP A 181 -22.34 -1.73 8.21
CA TRP A 181 -22.34 -2.88 7.32
C TRP A 181 -21.38 -2.66 6.17
N GLY A 182 -20.30 -3.44 6.14
CA GLY A 182 -19.39 -3.43 5.01
C GLY A 182 -20.03 -4.01 3.75
N PHE A 183 -19.82 -3.35 2.62
CA PHE A 183 -20.21 -3.83 1.31
C PHE A 183 -19.00 -3.91 0.39
N ALA A 184 -18.81 -5.04 -0.28
CA ALA A 184 -17.69 -5.31 -1.19
C ALA A 184 -16.30 -5.19 -0.51
N THR A 185 -15.69 -4.02 -0.54
CA THR A 185 -14.36 -3.75 0.03
C THR A 185 -14.41 -3.10 1.41
N ASP A 186 -15.57 -2.57 1.81
CA ASP A 186 -15.72 -1.91 3.09
C ASP A 186 -15.84 -2.93 4.23
N PRO A 187 -15.32 -2.64 5.41
CA PRO A 187 -15.39 -3.55 6.54
C PRO A 187 -16.74 -3.51 7.22
N THR A 188 -17.22 -4.67 7.68
CA THR A 188 -18.30 -4.74 8.67
C THR A 188 -17.71 -4.49 10.05
N ALA A 189 -18.30 -3.58 10.82
CA ALA A 189 -17.83 -3.21 12.15
C ALA A 189 -18.97 -3.19 13.18
N LEU A 190 -18.67 -3.59 14.41
CA LEU A 190 -19.48 -3.34 15.60
C LEU A 190 -18.62 -2.71 16.67
N MET A 191 -19.08 -1.62 17.25
CA MET A 191 -18.36 -0.93 18.32
C MET A 191 -19.25 -0.82 19.56
N ARG A 192 -18.65 -1.06 20.75
CA ARG A 192 -19.25 -0.72 22.03
C ARG A 192 -18.54 0.48 22.63
N VAL A 193 -19.32 1.51 22.97
CA VAL A 193 -18.78 2.78 23.42
C VAL A 193 -19.48 3.30 24.67
N TRP A 194 -18.73 4.12 25.42
CA TRP A 194 -19.20 4.85 26.58
C TRP A 194 -18.93 6.36 26.40
N ILE A 195 -19.70 7.18 27.05
CA ILE A 195 -19.49 8.63 27.03
C ILE A 195 -19.30 9.11 28.47
N TRP A 196 -18.23 9.84 28.71
CA TRP A 196 -17.92 10.46 29.97
C TRP A 196 -17.18 11.78 29.76
N GLU A 197 -17.60 12.86 30.42
CA GLU A 197 -17.00 14.20 30.34
C GLU A 197 -16.76 14.68 28.89
N ARG A 198 -17.74 14.46 28.00
CA ARG A 198 -17.69 14.81 26.56
C ARG A 198 -16.58 14.07 25.78
N LYS A 199 -16.08 12.99 26.31
CA LYS A 199 -15.15 12.07 25.63
C LYS A 199 -15.88 10.78 25.27
N LEU A 200 -15.52 10.19 24.14
CA LEU A 200 -15.96 8.87 23.71
C LEU A 200 -14.92 7.85 24.09
N TYR A 201 -15.33 6.77 24.70
CA TYR A 201 -14.48 5.65 25.08
C TYR A 201 -14.94 4.42 24.32
N VAL A 202 -14.08 3.87 23.45
CA VAL A 202 -14.34 2.62 22.72
C VAL A 202 -13.83 1.46 23.58
N GLU A 203 -14.77 0.67 24.12
CA GLU A 203 -14.46 -0.44 24.99
C GLU A 203 -14.14 -1.72 24.21
N TRP A 204 -14.95 -1.99 23.18
CA TRP A 204 -14.83 -3.16 22.34
C TRP A 204 -15.09 -2.82 20.89
N GLU A 205 -14.38 -3.52 20.00
CA GLU A 205 -14.67 -3.51 18.58
C GLU A 205 -14.65 -4.94 18.01
N ALA A 206 -15.53 -5.21 17.05
CA ALA A 206 -15.44 -6.33 16.12
C ALA A 206 -15.37 -5.76 14.71
N TYR A 207 -14.41 -6.23 13.91
CA TYR A 207 -14.08 -5.63 12.62
C TYR A 207 -13.67 -6.73 11.63
N GLY A 208 -14.18 -6.68 10.41
CA GLY A 208 -13.81 -7.65 9.39
C GLY A 208 -14.19 -7.22 7.99
N HIS A 209 -13.32 -7.54 7.03
CA HIS A 209 -13.59 -7.35 5.59
C HIS A 209 -14.22 -8.60 4.99
N GLY A 210 -15.09 -8.43 3.99
CA GLY A 210 -15.68 -9.54 3.24
C GLY A 210 -16.55 -10.48 4.11
N ILE A 211 -17.18 -9.93 5.14
CA ILE A 211 -18.06 -10.69 6.04
C ILE A 211 -19.43 -10.83 5.38
N GLU A 212 -19.79 -12.06 5.02
CA GLU A 212 -21.12 -12.37 4.55
C GLU A 212 -22.16 -12.15 5.66
N ILE A 213 -23.39 -11.80 5.29
CA ILE A 213 -24.45 -11.45 6.24
C ILE A 213 -24.72 -12.57 7.25
N ASP A 214 -24.67 -13.81 6.84
CA ASP A 214 -24.87 -14.99 7.70
C ASP A 214 -23.71 -15.23 8.69
N HIS A 215 -22.52 -14.69 8.42
CA HIS A 215 -21.36 -14.75 9.31
C HIS A 215 -21.25 -13.54 10.26
N THR A 216 -22.00 -12.47 10.01
CA THR A 216 -21.98 -11.26 10.85
C THR A 216 -22.34 -11.53 12.32
N PRO A 217 -23.34 -12.39 12.65
CA PRO A 217 -23.60 -12.72 14.04
C PRO A 217 -22.40 -13.33 14.78
N ALA A 218 -21.62 -14.16 14.10
CA ALA A 218 -20.43 -14.79 14.69
C ALA A 218 -19.32 -13.76 14.94
N LEU A 219 -19.14 -12.78 14.02
CA LEU A 219 -18.23 -11.67 14.22
C LEU A 219 -18.64 -10.82 15.44
N PHE A 220 -19.90 -10.47 15.55
CA PHE A 220 -20.42 -9.62 16.63
C PHE A 220 -20.42 -10.32 18.00
N ASP A 221 -20.63 -11.63 18.04
CA ASP A 221 -20.51 -12.42 19.27
C ASP A 221 -19.08 -12.47 19.83
N GLY A 222 -18.08 -12.03 19.07
CA GLY A 222 -16.73 -11.79 19.57
C GLY A 222 -16.64 -10.68 20.64
N ILE A 223 -17.62 -9.78 20.70
CA ILE A 223 -17.72 -8.77 21.76
C ILE A 223 -18.45 -9.40 22.96
N PRO A 224 -17.87 -9.38 24.18
CA PRO A 224 -18.52 -9.92 25.38
C PRO A 224 -19.91 -9.33 25.57
N GLU A 225 -20.90 -10.18 25.84
CA GLU A 225 -22.30 -9.80 26.06
C GLU A 225 -22.93 -8.95 24.93
N ALA A 226 -22.47 -9.08 23.67
CA ALA A 226 -22.96 -8.26 22.56
C ALA A 226 -24.51 -8.29 22.42
N ARG A 227 -25.11 -9.45 22.66
CA ARG A 227 -26.58 -9.64 22.54
C ARG A 227 -27.39 -9.00 23.66
N ARG A 228 -26.73 -8.53 24.72
CA ARG A 228 -27.40 -7.89 25.86
C ARG A 228 -27.83 -6.45 25.57
N TYR A 229 -27.15 -5.81 24.62
CA TYR A 229 -27.33 -4.40 24.32
C TYR A 229 -27.96 -4.22 22.95
N VAL A 230 -28.78 -3.17 22.81
CA VAL A 230 -29.40 -2.81 21.53
C VAL A 230 -28.32 -2.26 20.60
N THR A 231 -28.16 -2.88 19.44
CA THR A 231 -27.28 -2.40 18.38
C THR A 231 -28.07 -1.45 17.47
N ARG A 232 -27.52 -0.29 17.19
CA ARG A 232 -28.03 0.65 16.18
C ARG A 232 -27.15 0.55 14.96
N ALA A 233 -27.75 0.42 13.80
CA ALA A 233 -27.07 0.43 12.51
C ALA A 233 -27.75 1.48 11.62
N ASP A 234 -27.03 1.98 10.65
CA ASP A 234 -27.63 2.75 9.57
C ASP A 234 -28.33 1.84 8.56
N ASN A 235 -29.21 2.43 7.74
CA ASN A 235 -30.00 1.73 6.74
C ASN A 235 -29.34 1.82 5.36
#